data_0d7104c2a31824e6664d0a6c821657c8
#
_entry.id   0d7104c2a31824e6664d0a6c821657c8
#
_cell.length_a   1.000
_cell.length_b   1.000
_cell.length_c   1.000
_cell.angle_alpha   90.00
_cell.angle_beta   90.00
_cell.angle_gamma   90.00
#
_symmetry.space_group_name_H-M   'P 1'
#
loop_
_entity.id
_entity.type
_entity.pdbx_description
1 polymer ?
#
loop_
_entity_poly.entity_id
_entity_poly.type
_entity_poly.pdbx_seq_one_letter_code
_entity_poly.pdbx_strand_id
1 'polypeptide(L)'
;ALFAGVAFTIPYFLTAWMFGPEFPSLMGGLVGLGIVSFAARQGFLIPNDTWDFPNSNQWPSDWVSDIEVSEKDDGAKPNMWAGMAWLPYLLLALLLVLSRLPSLPFQDALRSFSIEWAGIFGTSVTAATTPLYLPGTILIAVVGITALLHRMSGAALKNAFVDSSKVLLGAGFVLVFTVPMVRVY
;
A
#
# COMPACT_ATOMS: atom_id res chain seq x y z
N ALA A 1 6.03 -13.89 19.12
CA ALA A 1 5.56 -14.21 17.76
C ALA A 1 4.15 -14.80 17.76
N LEU A 2 3.87 -15.91 18.49
CA LEU A 2 2.57 -16.58 18.47
C LEU A 2 1.40 -15.66 18.88
N PHE A 3 1.56 -14.92 19.98
CA PHE A 3 0.57 -13.97 20.48
C PHE A 3 0.22 -12.89 19.42
N ALA A 4 1.21 -12.32 18.77
CA ALA A 4 0.99 -11.33 17.73
C ALA A 4 0.27 -11.95 16.51
N GLY A 5 0.62 -13.18 16.15
CA GLY A 5 -0.08 -13.92 15.09
C GLY A 5 -1.56 -14.14 15.41
N VAL A 6 -1.88 -14.56 16.61
CA VAL A 6 -3.27 -14.78 17.06
C VAL A 6 -4.03 -13.46 17.13
N ALA A 7 -3.41 -12.40 17.67
CA ALA A 7 -3.99 -11.07 17.76
C ALA A 7 -4.32 -10.46 16.39
N PHE A 8 -3.58 -10.83 15.34
CA PHE A 8 -3.87 -10.45 13.97
C PHE A 8 -4.93 -11.36 13.33
N THR A 9 -4.78 -12.69 13.48
CA THR A 9 -5.59 -13.67 12.74
C THR A 9 -7.06 -13.68 13.16
N ILE A 10 -7.36 -13.49 14.44
CA ILE A 10 -8.75 -13.48 14.92
C ILE A 10 -9.55 -12.32 14.30
N PRO A 11 -9.14 -11.04 14.40
CA PRO A 11 -9.85 -9.94 13.77
C PRO A 11 -9.88 -10.06 12.24
N TYR A 12 -8.80 -10.56 11.63
CA TYR A 12 -8.74 -10.84 10.20
C TYR A 12 -9.86 -11.80 9.78
N PHE A 13 -9.96 -12.96 10.44
CA PHE A 13 -10.97 -13.98 10.14
C PHE A 13 -12.39 -13.46 10.33
N LEU A 14 -12.67 -12.79 11.45
CA LEU A 14 -13.98 -12.24 11.74
C LEU A 14 -14.40 -11.20 10.68
N THR A 15 -13.46 -10.35 10.27
CA THR A 15 -13.71 -9.34 9.24
C THR A 15 -13.96 -9.99 7.87
N ALA A 16 -13.19 -11.03 7.51
CA ALA A 16 -13.39 -11.77 6.28
C ALA A 16 -14.79 -12.39 6.21
N TRP A 17 -15.24 -12.94 7.33
CA TRP A 17 -16.54 -13.57 7.43
C TRP A 17 -17.72 -12.57 7.37
N MET A 18 -17.58 -11.40 8.02
CA MET A 18 -18.65 -10.40 8.13
C MET A 18 -18.72 -9.44 6.93
N PHE A 19 -17.57 -9.01 6.42
CA PHE A 19 -17.46 -7.92 5.44
C PHE A 19 -16.84 -8.35 4.10
N GLY A 20 -16.47 -9.63 3.97
CA GLY A 20 -15.87 -10.14 2.75
C GLY A 20 -14.34 -9.91 2.67
N PRO A 21 -13.74 -10.22 1.49
CA PRO A 21 -12.28 -10.36 1.37
C PRO A 21 -11.50 -9.04 1.30
N GLU A 22 -12.16 -7.89 1.23
CA GLU A 22 -11.49 -6.62 0.94
C GLU A 22 -10.88 -5.95 2.19
N PHE A 23 -11.46 -6.17 3.37
CA PHE A 23 -11.08 -5.48 4.61
C PHE A 23 -10.28 -6.29 5.66
N PRO A 24 -10.13 -7.60 5.55
CA PRO A 24 -9.57 -8.41 6.63
C PRO A 24 -8.15 -8.00 7.04
N SER A 25 -7.29 -7.71 6.07
CA SER A 25 -5.89 -7.31 6.31
C SER A 25 -5.79 -5.96 7.02
N LEU A 26 -6.66 -5.01 6.67
CA LEU A 26 -6.70 -3.69 7.30
C LEU A 26 -7.15 -3.81 8.77
N MET A 27 -8.27 -4.49 9.00
CA MET A 27 -8.82 -4.67 10.35
C MET A 27 -7.95 -5.55 11.22
N GLY A 28 -7.44 -6.65 10.66
CA GLY A 28 -6.48 -7.52 11.34
C GLY A 28 -5.22 -6.76 11.75
N GLY A 29 -4.69 -5.92 10.85
CA GLY A 29 -3.52 -5.09 11.13
C GLY A 29 -3.78 -4.04 12.22
N LEU A 30 -4.84 -3.25 12.11
CA LEU A 30 -5.15 -2.20 13.08
C LEU A 30 -5.49 -2.74 14.47
N VAL A 31 -6.37 -3.73 14.53
CA VAL A 31 -6.79 -4.33 15.80
C VAL A 31 -5.64 -5.13 16.41
N GLY A 32 -4.94 -5.93 15.61
CA GLY A 32 -3.78 -6.69 16.05
C GLY A 32 -2.65 -5.79 16.58
N LEU A 33 -2.35 -4.70 15.87
CA LEU A 33 -1.38 -3.70 16.34
C LEU A 33 -1.80 -3.07 17.67
N GLY A 34 -3.08 -2.72 17.82
CA GLY A 34 -3.64 -2.19 19.06
C GLY A 34 -3.46 -3.16 20.23
N ILE A 35 -3.85 -4.43 20.03
CA ILE A 35 -3.73 -5.48 21.05
C ILE A 35 -2.27 -5.71 21.45
N VAL A 36 -1.38 -5.86 20.46
CA VAL A 36 0.05 -6.12 20.72
C VAL A 36 0.71 -4.93 21.39
N SER A 37 0.41 -3.70 20.95
CA SER A 37 0.95 -2.48 21.57
C SER A 37 0.48 -2.30 22.99
N PHE A 38 -0.79 -2.58 23.28
CA PHE A 38 -1.32 -2.55 24.64
C PHE A 38 -0.67 -3.60 25.52
N ALA A 39 -0.56 -4.85 25.05
CA ALA A 39 0.09 -5.93 25.78
C ALA A 39 1.57 -5.62 26.07
N ALA A 40 2.28 -5.08 25.10
CA ALA A 40 3.68 -4.66 25.25
C ALA A 40 3.83 -3.55 26.31
N ARG A 41 2.95 -2.56 26.34
CA ARG A 41 2.95 -1.51 27.36
C ARG A 41 2.70 -2.05 28.77
N GLN A 42 1.97 -3.15 28.89
CA GLN A 42 1.74 -3.84 30.19
C GLN A 42 2.88 -4.81 30.55
N GLY A 43 3.92 -4.89 29.75
CA GLY A 43 5.01 -5.84 29.97
C GLY A 43 4.67 -7.29 29.67
N PHE A 44 3.52 -7.55 29.00
CA PHE A 44 3.07 -8.90 28.73
C PHE A 44 3.82 -9.50 27.52
N LEU A 45 4.46 -10.64 27.71
CA LEU A 45 5.24 -11.38 26.71
C LEU A 45 6.39 -10.58 26.06
N ILE A 46 6.95 -9.60 26.76
CA ILE A 46 8.18 -8.95 26.34
C ILE A 46 9.36 -9.85 26.69
N PRO A 47 10.26 -10.20 25.76
CA PRO A 47 11.45 -10.96 26.04
C PRO A 47 12.40 -10.14 26.92
N ASN A 48 13.08 -10.78 27.89
CA ASN A 48 14.11 -10.15 28.71
C ASN A 48 15.39 -9.88 27.91
N ASP A 49 15.62 -10.66 26.88
CA ASP A 49 16.73 -10.50 25.94
C ASP A 49 16.18 -9.93 24.63
N THR A 50 16.52 -8.68 24.37
CA THR A 50 16.08 -7.97 23.15
C THR A 50 17.19 -8.06 22.12
N TRP A 51 16.88 -8.71 20.99
CA TRP A 51 17.76 -8.65 19.83
C TRP A 51 17.62 -7.30 19.15
N ASP A 52 18.74 -6.69 18.85
CA ASP A 52 18.76 -5.43 18.08
C ASP A 52 19.74 -5.55 16.91
N PHE A 53 19.50 -4.76 15.87
CA PHE A 53 20.39 -4.71 14.72
C PHE A 53 21.72 -4.05 15.11
N PRO A 54 22.87 -4.53 14.58
CA PRO A 54 24.11 -3.81 14.73
C PRO A 54 24.00 -2.41 14.12
N ASN A 55 24.90 -1.51 14.53
CA ASN A 55 24.93 -0.16 13.96
C ASN A 55 25.05 -0.20 12.44
N SER A 56 24.41 0.72 11.73
CA SER A 56 24.32 0.76 10.27
C SER A 56 25.67 0.72 9.54
N ASN A 57 26.73 1.22 10.17
CA ASN A 57 28.11 1.15 9.66
C ASN A 57 28.74 -0.26 9.70
N GLN A 58 28.11 -1.21 10.37
CA GLN A 58 28.51 -2.62 10.44
C GLN A 58 27.65 -3.54 9.54
N TRP A 59 26.71 -2.97 8.81
CA TRP A 59 25.85 -3.75 7.94
C TRP A 59 26.63 -4.21 6.69
N PRO A 60 26.48 -5.47 6.30
CA PRO A 60 27.00 -5.94 5.02
C PRO A 60 26.42 -5.11 3.86
N SER A 61 27.22 -4.92 2.82
CA SER A 61 26.79 -4.18 1.61
C SER A 61 25.50 -4.73 1.00
N ASP A 62 25.27 -6.04 1.13
CA ASP A 62 24.09 -6.73 0.61
C ASP A 62 22.80 -6.39 1.36
N TRP A 63 22.91 -5.79 2.55
CA TRP A 63 21.76 -5.32 3.34
C TRP A 63 21.37 -3.89 2.99
N VAL A 64 22.26 -3.17 2.37
CA VAL A 64 22.03 -1.78 1.96
C VAL A 64 21.53 -1.81 0.53
N SER A 65 20.31 -1.33 0.31
CA SER A 65 19.78 -1.19 -1.04
C SER A 65 20.61 -0.17 -1.82
N ASP A 66 20.85 -0.41 -3.12
CA ASP A 66 21.42 0.59 -4.05
C ASP A 66 20.53 1.82 -4.25
N ILE A 67 19.33 1.80 -3.66
CA ILE A 67 18.49 2.99 -3.58
C ILE A 67 19.07 3.84 -2.46
N GLU A 68 19.96 4.75 -2.81
CA GLU A 68 20.27 5.89 -1.94
C GLU A 68 18.97 6.64 -1.68
N VAL A 69 18.30 6.30 -0.59
CA VAL A 69 17.39 7.24 0.05
C VAL A 69 18.30 8.35 0.51
N SER A 70 18.50 9.34 -0.36
CA SER A 70 19.26 10.53 -0.05
C SER A 70 18.55 11.22 1.11
N GLU A 71 18.84 10.79 2.31
CA GLU A 71 18.72 11.62 3.49
C GLU A 71 19.77 12.74 3.33
N LYS A 72 19.51 13.64 2.39
CA LYS A 72 20.02 14.97 2.52
C LYS A 72 19.32 15.55 3.74
N ASP A 73 19.91 15.26 4.88
CA ASP A 73 19.66 15.99 6.11
C ASP A 73 20.19 17.42 5.88
N ASP A 74 19.44 18.18 5.11
CA ASP A 74 19.73 19.61 4.85
C ASP A 74 19.43 20.44 6.10
N GLY A 75 19.35 19.82 7.29
CA GLY A 75 19.12 20.52 8.56
C GLY A 75 17.82 21.34 8.60
N ALA A 76 17.08 21.37 7.51
CA ALA A 76 15.78 21.99 7.42
C ALA A 76 14.77 21.10 8.13
N LYS A 77 14.52 21.40 9.41
CA LYS A 77 13.35 20.85 10.09
C LYS A 77 12.16 21.03 9.16
N PRO A 78 11.45 19.95 8.80
CA PRO A 78 10.28 20.07 7.94
C PRO A 78 9.30 21.02 8.64
N ASN A 79 9.12 22.21 8.06
CA ASN A 79 8.21 23.23 8.59
C ASN A 79 6.75 22.83 8.33
N MET A 80 6.50 21.51 8.35
CA MET A 80 5.21 20.92 8.07
C MET A 80 4.67 20.26 9.36
N TRP A 81 3.46 20.65 9.73
CA TRP A 81 2.77 20.03 10.85
C TRP A 81 2.55 18.51 10.56
N ALA A 82 2.79 17.67 11.57
CA ALA A 82 2.72 16.21 11.42
C ALA A 82 1.38 15.72 10.81
N GLY A 83 0.26 16.35 11.15
CA GLY A 83 -1.03 16.02 10.57
C GLY A 83 -1.09 16.23 9.05
N MET A 84 -0.42 17.25 8.54
CA MET A 84 -0.34 17.50 7.10
C MET A 84 0.49 16.41 6.38
N ALA A 85 1.53 15.89 7.04
CA ALA A 85 2.33 14.78 6.52
C ALA A 85 1.54 13.46 6.48
N TRP A 86 0.63 13.25 7.41
CA TRP A 86 -0.23 12.06 7.46
C TRP A 86 -1.47 12.15 6.55
N LEU A 87 -1.84 13.34 6.10
CA LEU A 87 -3.04 13.58 5.30
C LEU A 87 -3.14 12.71 4.04
N PRO A 88 -2.09 12.51 3.23
CA PRO A 88 -2.15 11.65 2.06
C PRO A 88 -2.52 10.21 2.37
N TYR A 89 -2.00 9.67 3.47
CA TYR A 89 -2.28 8.29 3.91
C TYR A 89 -3.73 8.15 4.38
N LEU A 90 -4.23 9.11 5.13
CA LEU A 90 -5.64 9.14 5.56
C LEU A 90 -6.58 9.28 4.37
N LEU A 91 -6.24 10.14 3.42
CA LEU A 91 -7.02 10.33 2.20
C LEU A 91 -7.05 9.05 1.36
N LEU A 92 -5.90 8.39 1.23
CA LEU A 92 -5.81 7.11 0.53
C LEU A 92 -6.68 6.04 1.20
N ALA A 93 -6.55 5.87 2.51
CA ALA A 93 -7.35 4.90 3.26
C ALA A 93 -8.85 5.19 3.13
N LEU A 94 -9.24 6.46 3.27
CA LEU A 94 -10.65 6.89 3.14
C LEU A 94 -11.19 6.59 1.74
N LEU A 95 -10.49 6.98 0.68
CA LEU A 95 -10.95 6.77 -0.69
C LEU A 95 -10.99 5.28 -1.07
N LEU A 96 -10.02 4.49 -0.60
CA LEU A 96 -10.05 3.04 -0.81
C LEU A 96 -11.26 2.41 -0.12
N VAL A 97 -11.53 2.76 1.13
CA VAL A 97 -12.71 2.27 1.86
C VAL A 97 -14.00 2.69 1.16
N LEU A 98 -14.16 3.99 0.85
CA LEU A 98 -15.36 4.50 0.17
C LEU A 98 -15.61 3.84 -1.19
N SER A 99 -14.55 3.55 -1.95
CA SER A 99 -14.66 2.88 -3.25
C SER A 99 -15.09 1.41 -3.15
N ARG A 100 -14.99 0.79 -1.96
CA ARG A 100 -15.29 -0.63 -1.72
C ARG A 100 -16.59 -0.87 -0.96
N LEU A 101 -17.19 0.17 -0.39
CA LEU A 101 -18.43 0.03 0.35
C LEU A 101 -19.63 -0.13 -0.60
N PRO A 102 -20.34 -1.30 -0.59
CA PRO A 102 -21.47 -1.55 -1.48
C PRO A 102 -22.67 -0.65 -1.20
N SER A 103 -22.76 -0.10 0.00
CA SER A 103 -23.85 0.79 0.43
C SER A 103 -23.78 2.20 -0.18
N LEU A 104 -22.68 2.53 -0.85
CA LEU A 104 -22.46 3.84 -1.44
C LEU A 104 -22.49 3.77 -2.97
N PRO A 105 -23.02 4.78 -3.67
CA PRO A 105 -23.08 4.82 -5.12
C PRO A 105 -21.70 4.96 -5.80
N PHE A 106 -20.63 5.15 -5.02
CA PHE A 106 -19.27 5.29 -5.52
C PHE A 106 -18.78 4.05 -6.27
N GLN A 107 -19.08 2.87 -5.75
CA GLN A 107 -18.66 1.61 -6.36
C GLN A 107 -19.25 1.47 -7.76
N ASP A 108 -20.54 1.70 -7.92
CA ASP A 108 -21.23 1.58 -9.20
C ASP A 108 -20.76 2.65 -10.18
N ALA A 109 -20.56 3.87 -9.72
CA ALA A 109 -20.00 4.95 -10.53
C ALA A 109 -18.60 4.63 -11.06
N LEU A 110 -17.73 4.06 -10.21
CA LEU A 110 -16.38 3.68 -10.64
C LEU A 110 -16.36 2.46 -11.57
N ARG A 111 -17.33 1.55 -11.44
CA ARG A 111 -17.48 0.37 -12.29
C ARG A 111 -18.21 0.66 -13.61
N SER A 112 -18.93 1.77 -13.73
CA SER A 112 -19.67 2.13 -14.92
C SER A 112 -18.78 2.31 -16.15
N PHE A 113 -17.50 2.67 -15.93
CA PHE A 113 -16.52 2.76 -17.00
C PHE A 113 -15.76 1.45 -17.13
N SER A 114 -16.13 0.63 -18.10
CA SER A 114 -15.46 -0.62 -18.43
C SER A 114 -14.83 -0.55 -19.82
N ILE A 115 -13.64 -1.12 -19.94
CA ILE A 115 -12.96 -1.33 -21.22
C ILE A 115 -12.97 -2.83 -21.48
N GLU A 116 -13.60 -3.23 -22.58
CA GLU A 116 -13.69 -4.62 -23.00
C GLU A 116 -12.92 -4.84 -24.30
N TRP A 117 -12.11 -5.87 -24.32
CA TRP A 117 -11.45 -6.37 -25.53
C TRP A 117 -11.95 -7.77 -25.81
N ALA A 118 -12.94 -7.85 -26.70
CA ALA A 118 -13.55 -9.11 -27.11
C ALA A 118 -12.79 -9.74 -28.29
N GLY A 119 -12.79 -11.07 -28.35
CA GLY A 119 -12.24 -11.81 -29.47
C GLY A 119 -10.71 -11.68 -29.62
N ILE A 120 -9.97 -11.71 -28.51
CA ILE A 120 -8.51 -11.58 -28.52
C ILE A 120 -7.89 -12.63 -29.44
N PHE A 121 -7.12 -12.16 -30.43
CA PHE A 121 -6.51 -13.02 -31.49
C PHE A 121 -7.52 -13.89 -32.26
N GLY A 122 -8.78 -13.46 -32.39
CA GLY A 122 -9.81 -14.23 -33.08
C GLY A 122 -10.35 -15.44 -32.30
N THR A 123 -10.08 -15.50 -30.99
CA THR A 123 -10.57 -16.54 -30.07
C THR A 123 -11.87 -16.08 -29.37
N SER A 124 -12.48 -17.00 -28.61
CA SER A 124 -13.61 -16.67 -27.71
C SER A 124 -13.19 -15.96 -26.42
N VAL A 125 -11.91 -15.64 -26.27
CA VAL A 125 -11.37 -14.99 -25.07
C VAL A 125 -11.70 -13.51 -25.08
N THR A 126 -12.32 -13.04 -24.00
CA THR A 126 -12.62 -11.63 -23.76
C THR A 126 -11.92 -11.17 -22.48
N ALA A 127 -11.24 -10.05 -22.54
CA ALA A 127 -10.70 -9.39 -21.35
C ALA A 127 -11.49 -8.12 -21.09
N ALA A 128 -11.92 -7.93 -19.85
CA ALA A 128 -12.59 -6.72 -19.40
C ALA A 128 -11.84 -6.12 -18.22
N THR A 129 -11.76 -4.82 -18.16
CA THR A 129 -11.18 -4.09 -17.02
C THR A 129 -12.02 -2.86 -16.71
N THR A 130 -12.10 -2.50 -15.44
CA THR A 130 -12.75 -1.29 -14.93
C THR A 130 -11.68 -0.35 -14.36
N PRO A 131 -11.00 0.46 -15.19
CA PRO A 131 -9.82 1.21 -14.78
C PRO A 131 -10.05 2.12 -13.58
N LEU A 132 -11.21 2.78 -13.50
CA LEU A 132 -11.52 3.70 -12.41
C LEU A 132 -11.71 2.98 -11.06
N TYR A 133 -12.10 1.70 -11.09
CA TYR A 133 -12.26 0.90 -9.89
C TYR A 133 -10.95 0.27 -9.40
N LEU A 134 -9.88 0.33 -10.20
CA LEU A 134 -8.58 -0.18 -9.79
C LEU A 134 -7.97 0.64 -8.65
N PRO A 135 -7.37 0.01 -7.63
CA PRO A 135 -6.68 0.72 -6.56
C PRO A 135 -5.60 1.69 -7.06
N GLY A 136 -4.95 1.35 -8.18
CA GLY A 136 -3.94 2.20 -8.82
C GLY A 136 -4.47 3.57 -9.25
N THR A 137 -5.71 3.64 -9.73
CA THR A 137 -6.33 4.91 -10.11
C THR A 137 -6.57 5.81 -8.89
N ILE A 138 -6.99 5.21 -7.77
CA ILE A 138 -7.15 5.94 -6.50
C ILE A 138 -5.79 6.46 -6.00
N LEU A 139 -4.74 5.64 -6.10
CA LEU A 139 -3.37 6.06 -5.76
C LEU A 139 -2.93 7.27 -6.60
N ILE A 140 -3.15 7.23 -7.92
CA ILE A 140 -2.81 8.34 -8.82
C ILE A 140 -3.59 9.62 -8.43
N ALA A 141 -4.89 9.48 -8.13
CA ALA A 141 -5.71 10.61 -7.69
C ALA A 141 -5.19 11.22 -6.37
N VAL A 142 -4.84 10.37 -5.40
CA VAL A 142 -4.27 10.82 -4.12
C VAL A 142 -2.93 11.51 -4.33
N VAL A 143 -2.06 10.99 -5.19
CA VAL A 143 -0.78 11.66 -5.54
C VAL A 143 -1.04 13.05 -6.13
N GLY A 144 -1.98 13.17 -7.06
CA GLY A 144 -2.36 14.46 -7.64
C GLY A 144 -2.87 15.45 -6.59
N ILE A 145 -3.79 15.02 -5.72
CA ILE A 145 -4.32 15.83 -4.61
C ILE A 145 -3.19 16.24 -3.65
N THR A 146 -2.31 15.30 -3.30
CA THR A 146 -1.17 15.54 -2.42
C THR A 146 -0.22 16.57 -3.02
N ALA A 147 0.09 16.46 -4.30
CA ALA A 147 0.95 17.41 -5.00
C ALA A 147 0.40 18.85 -4.95
N LEU A 148 -0.92 18.99 -5.08
CA LEU A 148 -1.61 20.27 -4.96
C LEU A 148 -1.61 20.81 -3.52
N LEU A 149 -1.98 19.96 -2.55
CA LEU A 149 -2.06 20.33 -1.13
C LEU A 149 -0.70 20.75 -0.55
N HIS A 150 0.33 20.00 -0.91
CA HIS A 150 1.71 20.27 -0.45
C HIS A 150 2.44 21.28 -1.33
N ARG A 151 1.77 21.83 -2.35
CA ARG A 151 2.34 22.81 -3.29
C ARG A 151 3.68 22.33 -3.87
N MET A 152 3.74 21.05 -4.25
CA MET A 152 4.95 20.45 -4.79
C MET A 152 5.35 21.15 -6.09
N SER A 153 6.65 21.38 -6.26
CA SER A 153 7.15 21.94 -7.52
C SER A 153 7.03 20.89 -8.65
N GLY A 154 6.80 21.36 -9.88
CA GLY A 154 6.74 20.46 -11.04
C GLY A 154 8.04 19.66 -11.24
N ALA A 155 9.19 20.22 -10.85
CA ALA A 155 10.47 19.51 -10.87
C ALA A 155 10.50 18.34 -9.87
N ALA A 156 10.01 18.54 -8.63
CA ALA A 156 9.92 17.48 -7.63
C ALA A 156 8.97 16.36 -8.09
N LEU A 157 7.82 16.73 -8.66
CA LEU A 157 6.86 15.74 -9.18
C LEU A 157 7.45 14.94 -10.35
N LYS A 158 8.17 15.60 -11.27
CA LYS A 158 8.85 14.93 -12.38
C LYS A 158 9.92 13.96 -11.87
N ASN A 159 10.74 14.37 -10.90
CA ASN A 159 11.79 13.51 -10.34
C ASN A 159 11.17 12.29 -9.65
N ALA A 160 10.14 12.49 -8.83
CA ALA A 160 9.42 11.39 -8.20
C ALA A 160 8.83 10.42 -9.23
N PHE A 161 8.28 10.92 -10.33
CA PHE A 161 7.75 10.10 -11.42
C PHE A 161 8.86 9.29 -12.12
N VAL A 162 10.00 9.92 -12.43
CA VAL A 162 11.15 9.25 -13.07
C VAL A 162 11.69 8.15 -12.17
N ASP A 163 11.88 8.42 -10.89
CA ASP A 163 12.42 7.44 -9.94
C ASP A 163 11.44 6.28 -9.72
N SER A 164 10.15 6.56 -9.57
CA SER A 164 9.11 5.53 -9.49
C SER A 164 9.04 4.69 -10.77
N SER A 165 9.26 5.28 -11.94
CA SER A 165 9.24 4.56 -13.22
C SER A 165 10.36 3.53 -13.33
N LYS A 166 11.54 3.80 -12.79
CA LYS A 166 12.65 2.83 -12.76
C LYS A 166 12.27 1.57 -11.95
N VAL A 167 11.68 1.78 -10.77
CA VAL A 167 11.20 0.69 -9.91
C VAL A 167 10.06 -0.07 -10.59
N LEU A 168 9.13 0.66 -11.23
CA LEU A 168 7.99 0.09 -11.92
C LEU A 168 8.42 -0.81 -13.09
N LEU A 169 9.43 -0.41 -13.86
CA LEU A 169 9.94 -1.21 -14.98
C LEU A 169 10.51 -2.55 -14.49
N GLY A 170 11.29 -2.54 -13.41
CA GLY A 170 11.82 -3.77 -12.80
C GLY A 170 10.72 -4.71 -12.30
N ALA A 171 9.79 -4.18 -11.50
CA ALA A 171 8.66 -4.95 -10.99
C ALA A 171 7.72 -5.40 -12.12
N GLY A 172 7.47 -4.55 -13.11
CA GLY A 172 6.63 -4.86 -14.27
C GLY A 172 7.18 -6.02 -15.09
N PHE A 173 8.49 -6.05 -15.30
CA PHE A 173 9.14 -7.16 -16.00
C PHE A 173 8.88 -8.51 -15.29
N VAL A 174 9.02 -8.54 -13.97
CA VAL A 174 8.72 -9.76 -13.19
C VAL A 174 7.25 -10.15 -13.32
N LEU A 175 6.33 -9.18 -13.20
CA LEU A 175 4.89 -9.45 -13.26
C LEU A 175 4.42 -9.96 -14.62
N VAL A 176 5.01 -9.50 -15.72
CA VAL A 176 4.68 -9.97 -17.09
C VAL A 176 4.87 -11.48 -17.23
N PHE A 177 5.85 -12.05 -16.56
CA PHE A 177 6.08 -13.49 -16.57
C PHE A 177 5.33 -14.24 -15.46
N THR A 178 5.26 -13.67 -14.27
CA THR A 178 4.68 -14.34 -13.10
C THR A 178 3.16 -14.47 -13.22
N VAL A 179 2.46 -13.42 -13.67
CA VAL A 179 0.99 -13.43 -13.74
C VAL A 179 0.45 -14.49 -14.71
N PRO A 180 0.96 -14.62 -15.96
CA PRO A 180 0.55 -15.72 -16.84
C PRO A 180 0.88 -17.10 -16.27
N MET A 181 2.06 -17.26 -15.65
CA MET A 181 2.47 -18.53 -15.05
C MET A 181 1.49 -18.99 -13.95
N VAL A 182 1.05 -18.09 -13.07
CA VAL A 182 0.05 -18.40 -12.02
C VAL A 182 -1.32 -18.74 -12.62
N ARG A 183 -1.64 -18.21 -13.82
CA ARG A 183 -2.93 -18.48 -14.49
C ARG A 183 -2.98 -19.84 -15.20
N VAL A 184 -1.83 -20.44 -15.49
CA VAL A 184 -1.70 -21.75 -16.14
C VAL A 184 -1.78 -22.89 -15.12
N TYR A 185 -1.45 -22.63 -13.87
CA TYR A 185 -1.59 -23.57 -12.76
C TYR A 185 -2.94 -23.42 -12.07
#